data_362caa86886eaba8c629805547e2add8
#
_entry.id   362caa86886eaba8c629805547e2add8
#
_cell.length_a   1.000
_cell.length_b   1.000
_cell.length_c   1.000
_cell.angle_alpha   90.00
_cell.angle_beta   90.00
_cell.angle_gamma   90.00
#
_symmetry.space_group_name_H-M   'P 1'
#
loop_
_entity.id
_entity.type
_entity.pdbx_description
1 polymer ?
#
loop_
_entity_poly.entity_id
_entity_poly.type
_entity_poly.pdbx_seq_one_letter_code
_entity_poly.pdbx_strand_id
1 'polypeptide(L)'
;MNPIILKDFSIHLYDRITLKKTNLEIEAGTSTVIMGPTGTGKSVFLKSIAGILSTQIFTFEGSLKINDIDGYVDGQKLDFNQWTKIEQSGLMFVPAETAQVMNAALTLDQNLNLLAPGCRPEIVRRLKEFFNLDFEAFARLYPDEVSGGEMQRITLMILLSRPGNLILLDEPTVNLDRNLRKNFVEFLNKEILCDKTKTFLMVSHDLDFIKRLTLTQAFMLNDGDLNKIEKLPEMEGYEKPQAKKGASGSAIELKEVAQSYNKRGIFGEKKFTAFKGLNLTFERSTIYGITGPSGCGKSSTIKAILRLLDETSGEILMEGKDLVALKPKETGRDPHVFKPYRKRMAVVQQDSRFSFFPDLKIRDSFKQIVAAGNEGTIEELGENLVKVGLTKEHLDSYPQSLSSGEMKRMDIARALTAKPDILLLDEPFAHIDFDTRLHVMKVISDYLAEHATILVVVTHEDFDLRYFIEKNFDFPELVGQYKN
;
A
#
# COMPACT_ATOMS: atom_id res chain seq x y z
N MET A 1 23.52 21.95 -17.56
CA MET A 1 22.25 22.19 -18.24
C MET A 1 21.17 21.59 -17.37
N ASN A 2 20.10 22.30 -17.06
CA ASN A 2 19.06 21.82 -16.14
C ASN A 2 18.03 20.99 -16.92
N PRO A 3 17.91 19.69 -16.69
CA PRO A 3 17.01 18.81 -17.46
C PRO A 3 15.52 19.09 -17.22
N ILE A 4 15.15 19.79 -16.14
CA ILE A 4 13.77 20.23 -15.88
C ILE A 4 13.79 21.70 -15.47
N ILE A 5 13.04 22.54 -16.18
CA ILE A 5 12.88 23.97 -15.87
C ILE A 5 11.40 24.32 -15.94
N LEU A 6 10.85 24.76 -14.81
CA LEU A 6 9.50 25.30 -14.68
C LEU A 6 9.57 26.82 -14.49
N LYS A 7 8.75 27.58 -15.22
CA LYS A 7 8.60 29.02 -15.05
C LYS A 7 7.13 29.38 -14.92
N ASP A 8 6.77 29.93 -13.75
CA ASP A 8 5.40 30.29 -13.39
C ASP A 8 4.38 29.17 -13.68
N PHE A 9 4.84 27.90 -13.57
CA PHE A 9 4.05 26.75 -13.97
C PHE A 9 3.02 26.40 -12.90
N SER A 10 1.76 26.27 -13.29
CA SER A 10 0.67 25.83 -12.43
C SER A 10 -0.16 24.74 -13.09
N ILE A 11 -0.83 23.94 -12.29
CA ILE A 11 -1.68 22.81 -12.73
C ILE A 11 -3.02 22.92 -12.03
N HIS A 12 -4.09 22.88 -12.80
CA HIS A 12 -5.46 22.90 -12.30
C HIS A 12 -6.21 21.66 -12.78
N LEU A 13 -6.98 21.04 -11.90
CA LEU A 13 -7.93 19.98 -12.19
C LEU A 13 -9.32 20.56 -12.07
N TYR A 14 -9.99 20.87 -13.19
CA TYR A 14 -11.19 21.70 -13.22
C TYR A 14 -10.96 23.00 -12.41
N ASP A 15 -11.79 23.28 -11.40
CA ASP A 15 -11.68 24.46 -10.53
C ASP A 15 -10.71 24.28 -9.33
N ARG A 16 -10.08 23.11 -9.19
CA ARG A 16 -9.16 22.81 -8.08
C ARG A 16 -7.72 23.04 -8.49
N ILE A 17 -7.01 23.89 -7.75
CA ILE A 17 -5.57 24.06 -7.91
C ILE A 17 -4.86 22.80 -7.38
N THR A 18 -4.09 22.16 -8.26
CA THR A 18 -3.24 20.99 -7.90
C THR A 18 -1.79 21.42 -7.65
N LEU A 19 -1.30 22.37 -8.45
CA LEU A 19 0.00 23.01 -8.26
C LEU A 19 -0.19 24.51 -8.46
N LYS A 20 0.20 25.32 -7.49
CA LYS A 20 0.26 26.77 -7.61
C LYS A 20 1.44 27.21 -8.48
N LYS A 21 1.46 28.46 -8.89
CA LYS A 21 2.56 29.02 -9.70
C LYS A 21 3.91 28.72 -9.06
N THR A 22 4.70 27.91 -9.75
CA THR A 22 5.95 27.36 -9.24
C THR A 22 7.07 27.63 -10.23
N ASN A 23 8.20 28.08 -9.70
CA ASN A 23 9.47 28.17 -10.41
C ASN A 23 10.40 27.10 -9.83
N LEU A 24 10.86 26.18 -10.67
CA LEU A 24 11.70 25.07 -10.25
C LEU A 24 12.73 24.75 -11.32
N GLU A 25 13.97 24.56 -10.88
CA GLU A 25 15.04 24.06 -11.73
C GLU A 25 15.64 22.82 -11.07
N ILE A 26 15.68 21.71 -11.80
CA ILE A 26 16.36 20.48 -11.39
C ILE A 26 17.67 20.39 -12.14
N GLU A 27 18.78 20.39 -11.41
CA GLU A 27 20.12 20.32 -11.97
C GLU A 27 20.46 18.92 -12.47
N ALA A 28 21.28 18.84 -13.53
CA ALA A 28 21.75 17.56 -14.05
C ALA A 28 22.56 16.79 -13.00
N GLY A 29 22.39 15.48 -12.96
CA GLY A 29 23.10 14.59 -12.03
C GLY A 29 22.60 14.66 -10.59
N THR A 30 21.48 15.33 -10.33
CA THR A 30 20.86 15.38 -8.99
C THR A 30 19.84 14.27 -8.78
N SER A 31 19.68 13.91 -7.50
CA SER A 31 18.68 12.96 -7.03
C SER A 31 17.67 13.70 -6.17
N THR A 32 16.46 13.90 -6.69
CA THR A 32 15.42 14.73 -6.08
C THR A 32 14.24 13.87 -5.66
N VAL A 33 13.70 14.12 -4.46
CA VAL A 33 12.43 13.56 -4.03
C VAL A 33 11.40 14.67 -3.76
N ILE A 34 10.16 14.42 -4.17
CA ILE A 34 9.00 15.24 -3.78
C ILE A 34 8.12 14.41 -2.87
N MET A 35 7.93 14.91 -1.67
CA MET A 35 7.10 14.33 -0.62
C MET A 35 5.82 15.13 -0.44
N GLY A 36 4.91 14.61 0.35
CA GLY A 36 3.67 15.29 0.74
C GLY A 36 2.52 14.33 1.02
N PRO A 37 1.42 14.81 1.61
CA PRO A 37 0.23 14.01 1.87
C PRO A 37 -0.37 13.36 0.62
N THR A 38 -1.14 12.29 0.81
CA THR A 38 -1.87 11.65 -0.29
C THR A 38 -2.92 12.62 -0.85
N GLY A 39 -3.06 12.66 -2.17
CA GLY A 39 -4.03 13.54 -2.84
C GLY A 39 -3.57 14.99 -3.06
N THR A 40 -2.34 15.36 -2.68
CA THR A 40 -1.79 16.71 -2.90
C THR A 40 -1.34 16.98 -4.35
N GLY A 41 -1.41 15.99 -5.24
CA GLY A 41 -1.06 16.18 -6.64
C GLY A 41 0.35 15.77 -7.04
N LYS A 42 1.13 15.07 -6.18
CA LYS A 42 2.50 14.61 -6.49
C LYS A 42 2.60 13.84 -7.80
N SER A 43 1.77 12.80 -7.96
CA SER A 43 1.73 12.01 -9.20
C SER A 43 1.23 12.84 -10.39
N VAL A 44 0.31 13.79 -10.17
CA VAL A 44 -0.14 14.73 -11.22
C VAL A 44 1.02 15.61 -11.66
N PHE A 45 1.78 16.15 -10.71
CA PHE A 45 2.98 16.93 -11.01
C PHE A 45 3.99 16.11 -11.84
N LEU A 46 4.31 14.90 -11.42
CA LEU A 46 5.25 14.05 -12.14
C LEU A 46 4.75 13.67 -13.55
N LYS A 47 3.45 13.36 -13.67
CA LYS A 47 2.79 13.07 -14.96
C LYS A 47 2.72 14.28 -15.88
N SER A 48 2.67 15.51 -15.33
CA SER A 48 2.76 16.72 -16.16
C SER A 48 4.13 16.84 -16.80
N ILE A 49 5.21 16.56 -16.05
CA ILE A 49 6.59 16.54 -16.57
C ILE A 49 6.76 15.43 -17.61
N ALA A 50 6.11 14.27 -17.39
CA ALA A 50 6.10 13.18 -18.37
C ALA A 50 5.21 13.44 -19.61
N GLY A 51 4.42 14.53 -19.63
CA GLY A 51 3.56 14.87 -20.74
C GLY A 51 2.35 13.98 -20.96
N ILE A 52 1.97 13.16 -19.97
CA ILE A 52 0.90 12.16 -20.14
C ILE A 52 -0.47 12.62 -19.61
N LEU A 53 -0.56 13.83 -19.03
CA LEU A 53 -1.84 14.38 -18.59
C LEU A 53 -2.71 14.81 -19.78
N SER A 54 -4.02 14.55 -19.65
CA SER A 54 -5.02 14.96 -20.62
C SER A 54 -5.37 16.45 -20.46
N THR A 55 -5.24 17.25 -21.53
CA THR A 55 -5.64 18.66 -21.55
C THR A 55 -7.16 18.88 -21.56
N GLN A 56 -7.95 17.82 -21.67
CA GLN A 56 -9.41 17.88 -21.51
C GLN A 56 -9.82 17.98 -20.03
N ILE A 57 -8.98 17.50 -19.13
CA ILE A 57 -9.23 17.42 -17.68
C ILE A 57 -8.38 18.43 -16.91
N PHE A 58 -7.13 18.62 -17.36
CA PHE A 58 -6.17 19.49 -16.69
C PHE A 58 -5.91 20.73 -17.54
N THR A 59 -5.84 21.88 -16.87
CA THR A 59 -5.36 23.14 -17.45
C THR A 59 -4.05 23.54 -16.81
N PHE A 60 -3.24 24.25 -17.57
CA PHE A 60 -1.88 24.63 -17.19
C PHE A 60 -1.67 26.11 -17.42
N GLU A 61 -0.74 26.74 -16.67
CA GLU A 61 -0.21 28.08 -16.95
C GLU A 61 1.31 28.01 -16.92
N GLY A 62 1.98 29.02 -17.49
CA GLY A 62 3.44 29.11 -17.52
C GLY A 62 4.09 28.15 -18.51
N SER A 63 5.34 27.81 -18.29
CA SER A 63 6.12 27.00 -19.21
C SER A 63 6.91 25.89 -18.50
N LEU A 64 7.11 24.78 -19.23
CA LEU A 64 7.95 23.64 -18.82
C LEU A 64 8.90 23.30 -19.97
N LYS A 65 10.20 23.23 -19.66
CA LYS A 65 11.24 22.68 -20.55
C LYS A 65 11.82 21.41 -19.96
N ILE A 66 12.10 20.45 -20.84
CA ILE A 66 12.74 19.17 -20.50
C ILE A 66 13.89 18.94 -21.46
N ASN A 67 15.12 18.79 -20.94
CA ASN A 67 16.34 18.66 -21.75
C ASN A 67 16.43 19.77 -22.84
N ASP A 68 16.13 21.01 -22.45
CA ASP A 68 16.04 22.22 -23.31
C ASP A 68 14.95 22.18 -24.40
N ILE A 69 14.09 21.20 -24.40
CA ILE A 69 12.96 21.09 -25.32
C ILE A 69 11.69 21.57 -24.61
N ASP A 70 10.95 22.47 -25.26
CA ASP A 70 9.69 22.95 -24.72
C ASP A 70 8.63 21.82 -24.70
N GLY A 71 8.00 21.60 -23.56
CA GLY A 71 6.87 20.69 -23.38
C GLY A 71 5.54 21.44 -23.21
N TYR A 72 5.59 22.57 -22.48
CA TYR A 72 4.48 23.51 -22.34
C TYR A 72 4.98 24.93 -22.55
N VAL A 73 4.23 25.74 -23.28
CA VAL A 73 4.49 27.18 -23.52
C VAL A 73 3.19 27.94 -23.26
N ASP A 74 3.25 28.93 -22.37
CA ASP A 74 2.10 29.77 -21.98
C ASP A 74 0.85 28.91 -21.61
N GLY A 75 1.07 27.81 -20.88
CA GLY A 75 0.03 26.88 -20.45
C GLY A 75 -0.44 25.90 -21.55
N GLN A 76 0.02 26.02 -22.76
CA GLN A 76 -0.35 25.12 -23.85
C GLN A 76 0.62 23.95 -23.95
N LYS A 77 0.10 22.73 -23.85
CA LYS A 77 0.85 21.50 -24.10
C LYS A 77 1.19 21.41 -25.58
N LEU A 78 2.46 21.21 -25.90
CA LEU A 78 2.92 21.08 -27.28
C LEU A 78 2.49 19.75 -27.90
N ASP A 79 2.64 19.62 -29.20
CA ASP A 79 2.14 18.51 -29.98
C ASP A 79 2.88 17.17 -29.71
N PHE A 80 2.35 16.09 -30.27
CA PHE A 80 2.92 14.75 -30.14
C PHE A 80 4.37 14.66 -30.64
N ASN A 81 4.71 15.36 -31.73
CA ASN A 81 6.06 15.31 -32.29
C ASN A 81 7.09 15.91 -31.32
N GLN A 82 6.70 16.97 -30.61
CA GLN A 82 7.55 17.61 -29.63
C GLN A 82 7.78 16.70 -28.39
N TRP A 83 6.71 16.04 -27.91
CA TRP A 83 6.82 15.08 -26.82
C TRP A 83 7.63 13.84 -27.22
N THR A 84 7.52 13.37 -28.46
CA THR A 84 8.39 12.29 -28.98
C THR A 84 9.87 12.69 -28.94
N LYS A 85 10.21 13.94 -29.25
CA LYS A 85 11.61 14.44 -29.13
C LYS A 85 12.06 14.48 -27.65
N ILE A 86 11.18 14.85 -26.73
CA ILE A 86 11.45 14.84 -25.29
C ILE A 86 11.73 13.40 -24.81
N GLU A 87 10.92 12.44 -25.20
CA GLU A 87 11.16 11.04 -24.87
C GLU A 87 12.49 10.54 -25.44
N GLN A 88 12.77 10.84 -26.71
CA GLN A 88 14.03 10.48 -27.37
C GLN A 88 15.25 11.19 -26.77
N SER A 89 15.07 12.32 -26.09
CA SER A 89 16.15 13.01 -25.37
C SER A 89 16.58 12.30 -24.08
N GLY A 90 15.94 11.18 -23.72
CA GLY A 90 16.32 10.35 -22.58
C GLY A 90 15.41 10.48 -21.36
N LEU A 91 14.18 11.01 -21.53
CA LEU A 91 13.16 10.98 -20.49
C LEU A 91 12.63 9.57 -20.29
N MET A 92 12.65 9.08 -19.06
CA MET A 92 12.05 7.80 -18.64
C MET A 92 11.03 8.04 -17.54
N PHE A 93 9.79 7.60 -17.76
CA PHE A 93 8.75 7.64 -16.74
C PHE A 93 8.40 6.22 -16.28
N VAL A 94 8.41 6.01 -14.96
CA VAL A 94 8.03 4.76 -14.30
C VAL A 94 6.80 5.05 -13.43
N PRO A 95 5.61 4.57 -13.83
CA PRO A 95 4.37 4.81 -13.09
C PRO A 95 4.30 3.95 -11.82
N ALA A 96 3.46 4.35 -10.86
CA ALA A 96 3.19 3.59 -9.64
C ALA A 96 2.61 2.20 -9.93
N GLU A 97 1.69 2.11 -10.88
CA GLU A 97 1.08 0.85 -11.33
C GLU A 97 1.83 0.30 -12.53
N THR A 98 3.02 -0.22 -12.29
CA THR A 98 3.93 -0.69 -13.37
C THR A 98 3.35 -1.81 -14.22
N ALA A 99 2.49 -2.69 -13.64
CA ALA A 99 1.90 -3.81 -14.38
C ALA A 99 1.07 -3.37 -15.61
N GLN A 100 0.50 -2.17 -15.58
CA GLN A 100 -0.30 -1.62 -16.71
C GLN A 100 0.54 -1.25 -17.93
N VAL A 101 1.85 -1.18 -17.80
CA VAL A 101 2.76 -0.88 -18.92
C VAL A 101 2.96 -2.10 -19.84
N MET A 102 2.72 -3.30 -19.32
CA MET A 102 2.88 -4.54 -20.07
C MET A 102 1.73 -4.77 -21.04
N ASN A 103 2.07 -5.23 -22.24
CA ASN A 103 1.08 -5.71 -23.18
C ASN A 103 0.65 -7.13 -22.81
N ALA A 104 -0.61 -7.30 -22.41
CA ALA A 104 -1.16 -8.58 -21.97
C ALA A 104 -1.18 -9.67 -23.08
N ALA A 105 -1.13 -9.27 -24.35
CA ALA A 105 -1.10 -10.20 -25.47
C ALA A 105 0.30 -10.71 -25.84
N LEU A 106 1.34 -10.22 -25.15
CA LEU A 106 2.74 -10.60 -25.38
C LEU A 106 3.30 -11.34 -24.16
N THR A 107 4.23 -12.28 -24.39
CA THR A 107 4.98 -12.90 -23.30
C THR A 107 5.89 -11.88 -22.63
N LEU A 108 6.42 -12.21 -21.44
CA LEU A 108 7.33 -11.30 -20.72
C LEU A 108 8.62 -11.04 -21.50
N ASP A 109 9.15 -12.01 -22.22
CA ASP A 109 10.33 -11.83 -23.08
C ASP A 109 10.02 -10.90 -24.28
N GLN A 110 8.84 -11.04 -24.87
CA GLN A 110 8.39 -10.15 -25.94
C GLN A 110 8.17 -8.71 -25.42
N ASN A 111 7.58 -8.54 -24.25
CA ASN A 111 7.42 -7.25 -23.60
C ASN A 111 8.79 -6.62 -23.28
N LEU A 112 9.74 -7.40 -22.78
CA LEU A 112 11.11 -6.94 -22.52
C LEU A 112 11.76 -6.40 -23.81
N ASN A 113 11.71 -7.18 -24.89
CA ASN A 113 12.29 -6.79 -26.18
C ASN A 113 11.60 -5.57 -26.80
N LEU A 114 10.30 -5.39 -26.55
CA LEU A 114 9.53 -4.22 -27.00
C LEU A 114 9.90 -2.97 -26.19
N LEU A 115 9.93 -3.06 -24.87
CA LEU A 115 10.07 -1.92 -23.96
C LEU A 115 11.54 -1.51 -23.74
N ALA A 116 12.48 -2.45 -23.75
CA ALA A 116 13.89 -2.24 -23.49
C ALA A 116 14.78 -3.07 -24.44
N PRO A 117 14.74 -2.79 -25.75
CA PRO A 117 15.48 -3.57 -26.74
C PRO A 117 16.99 -3.56 -26.46
N GLY A 118 17.61 -4.73 -26.51
CA GLY A 118 19.04 -4.90 -26.23
C GLY A 118 19.46 -4.92 -24.75
N CYS A 119 18.56 -4.63 -23.82
CA CYS A 119 18.85 -4.58 -22.38
C CYS A 119 18.66 -5.91 -21.64
N ARG A 120 18.28 -7.00 -22.33
CA ARG A 120 17.95 -8.29 -21.73
C ARG A 120 19.02 -8.83 -20.78
N PRO A 121 20.33 -8.87 -21.14
CA PRO A 121 21.36 -9.42 -20.24
C PRO A 121 21.44 -8.68 -18.91
N GLU A 122 21.33 -7.35 -18.96
CA GLU A 122 21.38 -6.51 -17.77
C GLU A 122 20.12 -6.67 -16.90
N ILE A 123 18.95 -6.74 -17.51
CA ILE A 123 17.67 -6.96 -16.80
C ILE A 123 17.70 -8.31 -16.07
N VAL A 124 18.13 -9.38 -16.74
CA VAL A 124 18.25 -10.72 -16.16
C VAL A 124 19.23 -10.71 -14.97
N ARG A 125 20.41 -10.08 -15.13
CA ARG A 125 21.40 -9.91 -14.06
C ARG A 125 20.79 -9.18 -12.86
N ARG A 126 20.15 -8.02 -13.07
CA ARG A 126 19.56 -7.18 -12.01
C ARG A 126 18.43 -7.89 -11.28
N LEU A 127 17.55 -8.60 -11.99
CA LEU A 127 16.46 -9.37 -11.39
C LEU A 127 17.02 -10.47 -10.48
N LYS A 128 18.06 -11.17 -10.90
CA LYS A 128 18.70 -12.23 -10.10
C LYS A 128 19.44 -11.66 -8.90
N GLU A 129 20.25 -10.61 -9.10
CA GLU A 129 21.11 -10.02 -8.07
C GLU A 129 20.31 -9.33 -6.96
N PHE A 130 19.38 -8.44 -7.33
CA PHE A 130 18.68 -7.61 -6.37
C PHE A 130 17.33 -8.18 -5.92
N PHE A 131 16.69 -9.04 -6.71
CA PHE A 131 15.36 -9.54 -6.41
C PHE A 131 15.24 -11.04 -6.27
N ASN A 132 16.37 -11.76 -6.40
CA ASN A 132 16.42 -13.21 -6.37
C ASN A 132 15.36 -13.85 -7.30
N LEU A 133 15.18 -13.29 -8.49
CA LEU A 133 14.20 -13.72 -9.47
C LEU A 133 14.92 -14.21 -10.74
N ASP A 134 14.66 -15.46 -11.09
CA ASP A 134 15.16 -16.05 -12.33
C ASP A 134 14.19 -15.73 -13.48
N PHE A 135 14.54 -14.75 -14.30
CA PHE A 135 13.68 -14.31 -15.42
C PHE A 135 13.40 -15.41 -16.43
N GLU A 136 14.32 -16.38 -16.62
CA GLU A 136 14.14 -17.46 -17.60
C GLU A 136 12.92 -18.35 -17.27
N ALA A 137 12.60 -18.49 -15.98
CA ALA A 137 11.40 -19.21 -15.54
C ALA A 137 10.09 -18.51 -15.94
N PHE A 138 10.15 -17.20 -16.16
CA PHE A 138 8.98 -16.36 -16.48
C PHE A 138 8.92 -15.90 -17.95
N ALA A 139 10.03 -15.99 -18.68
CA ALA A 139 10.17 -15.39 -20.00
C ALA A 139 9.06 -15.75 -21.01
N ARG A 140 8.52 -16.98 -20.93
CA ARG A 140 7.48 -17.49 -21.82
C ARG A 140 6.05 -17.30 -21.30
N LEU A 141 5.89 -16.83 -20.06
CA LEU A 141 4.59 -16.58 -19.44
C LEU A 141 4.01 -15.25 -19.92
N TYR A 142 2.68 -15.16 -19.89
CA TYR A 142 1.96 -13.92 -20.12
C TYR A 142 1.81 -13.14 -18.79
N PRO A 143 1.55 -11.82 -18.84
CA PRO A 143 1.41 -10.99 -17.66
C PRO A 143 0.41 -11.48 -16.62
N ASP A 144 -0.70 -12.09 -17.03
CA ASP A 144 -1.75 -12.62 -16.16
C ASP A 144 -1.42 -13.98 -15.51
N GLU A 145 -0.36 -14.65 -15.97
CA GLU A 145 0.12 -15.91 -15.41
C GLU A 145 1.13 -15.72 -14.27
N VAL A 146 1.52 -14.47 -13.99
CA VAL A 146 2.57 -14.12 -13.01
C VAL A 146 1.94 -13.40 -11.82
N SER A 147 2.46 -13.64 -10.61
CA SER A 147 1.96 -12.94 -9.43
C SER A 147 2.22 -11.43 -9.53
N GLY A 148 1.35 -10.62 -8.91
CA GLY A 148 1.46 -9.15 -8.98
C GLY A 148 2.82 -8.63 -8.50
N GLY A 149 3.39 -9.22 -7.46
CA GLY A 149 4.70 -8.81 -6.94
C GLY A 149 5.88 -9.19 -7.86
N GLU A 150 5.82 -10.35 -8.55
CA GLU A 150 6.82 -10.74 -9.56
C GLU A 150 6.70 -9.85 -10.79
N MET A 151 5.47 -9.62 -11.26
CA MET A 151 5.19 -8.72 -12.38
C MET A 151 5.75 -7.32 -12.14
N GLN A 152 5.50 -6.76 -10.96
CA GLN A 152 6.00 -5.44 -10.60
C GLN A 152 7.52 -5.36 -10.66
N ARG A 153 8.23 -6.35 -10.09
CA ARG A 153 9.70 -6.40 -10.12
C ARG A 153 10.24 -6.51 -11.53
N ILE A 154 9.67 -7.38 -12.36
CA ILE A 154 10.06 -7.56 -13.75
C ILE A 154 9.85 -6.25 -14.52
N THR A 155 8.67 -5.65 -14.43
CA THR A 155 8.35 -4.40 -15.13
C THR A 155 9.25 -3.25 -14.67
N LEU A 156 9.45 -3.12 -13.36
CA LEU A 156 10.30 -2.08 -12.78
C LEU A 156 11.74 -2.19 -13.32
N MET A 157 12.31 -3.41 -13.39
CA MET A 157 13.65 -3.63 -13.94
C MET A 157 13.71 -3.38 -15.45
N ILE A 158 12.70 -3.77 -16.20
CA ILE A 158 12.61 -3.47 -17.64
C ILE A 158 12.63 -1.95 -17.84
N LEU A 159 11.78 -1.19 -17.14
CA LEU A 159 11.69 0.25 -17.30
C LEU A 159 12.97 0.97 -16.86
N LEU A 160 13.58 0.58 -15.73
CA LEU A 160 14.81 1.20 -15.20
C LEU A 160 16.08 0.77 -15.93
N SER A 161 16.02 -0.21 -16.83
CA SER A 161 17.14 -0.61 -17.68
C SER A 161 17.11 0.05 -19.06
N ARG A 162 16.08 0.81 -19.39
CA ARG A 162 16.01 1.57 -20.64
C ARG A 162 17.13 2.62 -20.69
N PRO A 163 17.66 2.93 -21.87
CA PRO A 163 18.60 4.03 -22.01
C PRO A 163 17.89 5.37 -21.74
N GLY A 164 18.49 6.20 -20.89
CA GLY A 164 17.97 7.52 -20.55
C GLY A 164 18.75 8.15 -19.40
N ASN A 165 18.72 9.46 -19.33
CA ASN A 165 19.44 10.26 -18.34
C ASN A 165 18.51 11.05 -17.40
N LEU A 166 17.21 11.10 -17.67
CA LEU A 166 16.20 11.73 -16.81
C LEU A 166 15.15 10.70 -16.40
N ILE A 167 15.20 10.28 -15.15
CA ILE A 167 14.34 9.22 -14.60
C ILE A 167 13.29 9.85 -13.70
N LEU A 168 12.03 9.67 -14.07
CA LEU A 168 10.85 10.06 -13.28
C LEU A 168 10.24 8.80 -12.66
N LEU A 169 10.06 8.76 -11.34
CA LEU A 169 9.63 7.57 -10.61
C LEU A 169 8.45 7.89 -9.70
N ASP A 170 7.27 7.32 -10.00
CA ASP A 170 6.03 7.55 -9.26
C ASP A 170 5.78 6.41 -8.27
N GLU A 171 5.83 6.70 -6.95
CA GLU A 171 5.52 5.80 -5.84
C GLU A 171 6.04 4.35 -6.02
N PRO A 172 7.36 4.14 -6.20
CA PRO A 172 7.90 2.86 -6.68
C PRO A 172 7.85 1.72 -5.66
N THR A 173 7.57 2.01 -4.40
CA THR A 173 7.54 1.02 -3.30
C THR A 173 6.17 0.41 -3.06
N VAL A 174 5.15 0.88 -3.74
CA VAL A 174 3.79 0.30 -3.66
C VAL A 174 3.85 -1.20 -4.00
N ASN A 175 3.26 -2.04 -3.13
CA ASN A 175 3.26 -3.51 -3.23
C ASN A 175 4.62 -4.22 -3.06
N LEU A 176 5.72 -3.53 -2.70
CA LEU A 176 6.97 -4.18 -2.33
C LEU A 176 6.96 -4.54 -0.84
N ASP A 177 7.20 -5.82 -0.53
CA ASP A 177 7.42 -6.23 0.85
C ASP A 177 8.75 -5.66 1.42
N ARG A 178 8.93 -5.80 2.74
CA ARG A 178 10.08 -5.26 3.47
C ARG A 178 11.44 -5.64 2.88
N ASN A 179 11.62 -6.91 2.50
CA ASN A 179 12.90 -7.39 1.98
C ASN A 179 13.14 -6.88 0.56
N LEU A 180 12.12 -6.93 -0.28
CA LEU A 180 12.17 -6.39 -1.64
C LEU A 180 12.43 -4.89 -1.64
N ARG A 181 11.83 -4.13 -0.71
CA ARG A 181 12.08 -2.69 -0.54
C ARG A 181 13.54 -2.41 -0.18
N LYS A 182 14.15 -3.18 0.73
CA LYS A 182 15.58 -3.07 1.05
C LYS A 182 16.45 -3.30 -0.18
N ASN A 183 16.18 -4.36 -0.92
CA ASN A 183 16.90 -4.70 -2.13
C ASN A 183 16.75 -3.64 -3.22
N PHE A 184 15.56 -3.04 -3.32
CA PHE A 184 15.30 -1.94 -4.24
C PHE A 184 16.05 -0.65 -3.86
N VAL A 185 16.14 -0.32 -2.57
CA VAL A 185 17.01 0.77 -2.08
C VAL A 185 18.46 0.52 -2.47
N GLU A 186 18.96 -0.71 -2.27
CA GLU A 186 20.33 -1.07 -2.64
C GLU A 186 20.57 -0.92 -4.15
N PHE A 187 19.65 -1.42 -4.97
CA PHE A 187 19.67 -1.26 -6.42
C PHE A 187 19.70 0.21 -6.83
N LEU A 188 18.78 1.04 -6.31
CA LEU A 188 18.74 2.47 -6.65
C LEU A 188 20.04 3.17 -6.27
N ASN A 189 20.55 2.96 -5.07
CA ASN A 189 21.78 3.61 -4.61
C ASN A 189 23.00 3.17 -5.44
N LYS A 190 23.12 1.88 -5.76
CA LYS A 190 24.29 1.33 -6.46
C LYS A 190 24.30 1.52 -7.98
N GLU A 191 23.11 1.47 -8.61
CA GLU A 191 23.01 1.41 -10.07
C GLU A 191 22.44 2.68 -10.70
N ILE A 192 21.68 3.48 -9.93
CA ILE A 192 21.00 4.66 -10.45
C ILE A 192 21.53 5.95 -9.84
N LEU A 193 21.48 6.09 -8.50
CA LEU A 193 21.78 7.36 -7.82
C LEU A 193 23.30 7.65 -7.71
N CYS A 194 24.15 6.64 -7.85
CA CYS A 194 25.61 6.82 -7.93
C CYS A 194 26.06 7.40 -9.28
N ASP A 195 25.27 7.23 -10.35
CA ASP A 195 25.61 7.68 -11.70
C ASP A 195 25.23 9.15 -11.90
N LYS A 196 26.22 10.02 -11.81
CA LYS A 196 26.04 11.47 -11.95
C LYS A 196 25.70 11.94 -13.37
N THR A 197 25.68 11.05 -14.35
CA THR A 197 25.16 11.34 -15.69
C THR A 197 23.63 11.25 -15.74
N LYS A 198 23.00 10.67 -14.71
CA LYS A 198 21.55 10.52 -14.57
C LYS A 198 20.99 11.56 -13.61
N THR A 199 19.86 12.12 -13.98
CA THR A 199 19.02 12.96 -13.12
C THR A 199 17.83 12.16 -12.69
N PHE A 200 17.54 12.17 -11.40
CA PHE A 200 16.50 11.37 -10.79
C PHE A 200 15.50 12.28 -10.08
N LEU A 201 14.22 12.13 -10.43
CA LEU A 201 13.11 12.80 -9.77
C LEU A 201 12.07 11.76 -9.37
N MET A 202 11.81 11.64 -8.07
CA MET A 202 10.88 10.68 -7.52
C MET A 202 9.79 11.40 -6.73
N VAL A 203 8.58 10.88 -6.78
CA VAL A 203 7.54 11.19 -5.80
C VAL A 203 7.30 9.98 -4.92
N SER A 204 7.23 10.18 -3.61
CA SER A 204 6.91 9.14 -2.65
C SER A 204 6.42 9.73 -1.32
N HIS A 205 5.59 8.97 -0.62
CA HIS A 205 5.18 9.24 0.75
C HIS A 205 5.86 8.30 1.76
N ASP A 206 6.66 7.32 1.30
CA ASP A 206 7.36 6.34 2.13
C ASP A 206 8.64 6.94 2.73
N LEU A 207 8.53 7.52 3.91
CA LEU A 207 9.64 8.20 4.57
C LEU A 207 10.79 7.24 4.93
N ASP A 208 10.51 6.01 5.33
CA ASP A 208 11.52 5.00 5.65
C ASP A 208 12.35 4.59 4.41
N PHE A 209 11.70 4.51 3.27
CA PHE A 209 12.34 4.28 1.99
C PHE A 209 13.21 5.48 1.60
N ILE A 210 12.65 6.69 1.65
CA ILE A 210 13.33 7.95 1.28
C ILE A 210 14.59 8.16 2.12
N LYS A 211 14.54 7.95 3.44
CA LYS A 211 15.68 8.10 4.36
C LYS A 211 16.86 7.19 4.07
N ARG A 212 16.65 6.09 3.33
CA ARG A 212 17.69 5.13 2.94
C ARG A 212 18.31 5.42 1.58
N LEU A 213 17.75 6.37 0.82
CA LEU A 213 18.27 6.76 -0.49
C LEU A 213 19.33 7.86 -0.37
N THR A 214 20.31 7.82 -1.27
CA THR A 214 21.31 8.88 -1.41
C THR A 214 20.75 10.01 -2.26
N LEU A 215 20.02 10.92 -1.60
CA LEU A 215 19.36 12.06 -2.25
C LEU A 215 20.19 13.33 -2.14
N THR A 216 20.10 14.20 -3.14
CA THR A 216 20.75 15.52 -3.14
C THR A 216 19.82 16.63 -2.68
N GLN A 217 18.51 16.49 -2.90
CA GLN A 217 17.54 17.48 -2.49
C GLN A 217 16.15 16.86 -2.29
N ALA A 218 15.35 17.54 -1.48
CA ALA A 218 13.99 17.13 -1.17
C ALA A 218 13.04 18.32 -1.20
N PHE A 219 11.81 18.08 -1.64
CA PHE A 219 10.73 19.06 -1.67
C PHE A 219 9.49 18.49 -0.99
N MET A 220 8.70 19.39 -0.40
CA MET A 220 7.38 19.09 0.15
C MET A 220 6.31 19.75 -0.72
N LEU A 221 5.38 18.96 -1.23
CA LEU A 221 4.17 19.45 -1.92
C LEU A 221 2.99 19.38 -0.97
N ASN A 222 2.47 20.53 -0.57
CA ASN A 222 1.31 20.64 0.30
C ASN A 222 0.42 21.78 -0.16
N ASP A 223 -0.89 21.55 -0.23
CA ASP A 223 -1.90 22.53 -0.67
C ASP A 223 -1.53 23.30 -1.97
N GLY A 224 -0.88 22.59 -2.89
CA GLY A 224 -0.40 23.13 -4.16
C GLY A 224 0.93 23.90 -4.08
N ASP A 225 1.49 24.13 -2.91
CA ASP A 225 2.79 24.79 -2.74
C ASP A 225 3.91 23.74 -2.75
N LEU A 226 4.91 23.94 -3.61
CA LEU A 226 6.11 23.10 -3.69
C LEU A 226 7.29 23.83 -3.04
N ASN A 227 7.68 23.38 -1.85
CA ASN A 227 8.73 24.01 -1.06
C ASN A 227 9.94 23.09 -0.89
N LYS A 228 11.15 23.62 -1.06
CA LYS A 228 12.38 22.88 -0.76
C LYS A 228 12.51 22.70 0.75
N ILE A 229 12.87 21.47 1.18
CA ILE A 229 13.12 21.16 2.58
C ILE A 229 14.59 20.81 2.79
N GLU A 230 15.17 21.31 3.89
CA GLU A 230 16.58 21.07 4.23
C GLU A 230 16.77 19.73 4.96
N LYS A 231 15.77 19.31 5.73
CA LYS A 231 15.78 18.05 6.47
C LYS A 231 14.50 17.28 6.20
N LEU A 232 14.66 15.97 6.04
CA LEU A 232 13.52 15.07 5.99
C LEU A 232 12.77 15.08 7.32
N PRO A 233 11.42 14.94 7.32
CA PRO A 233 10.64 14.89 8.55
C PRO A 233 11.19 13.84 9.52
N GLU A 234 11.28 14.21 10.81
CA GLU A 234 11.70 13.32 11.88
C GLU A 234 10.52 13.08 12.83
N MET A 235 10.53 11.92 13.47
CA MET A 235 9.53 11.52 14.47
C MET A 235 9.91 12.04 15.86
N GLU A 236 10.30 13.33 15.97
CA GLU A 236 10.61 13.90 17.25
C GLU A 236 9.35 13.97 18.14
N GLY A 237 9.42 13.38 19.32
CA GLY A 237 8.35 13.45 20.33
C GLY A 237 7.18 12.47 20.12
N TYR A 238 7.24 11.54 19.17
CA TYR A 238 6.21 10.50 19.07
C TYR A 238 6.45 9.42 20.14
N GLU A 239 5.56 9.36 21.12
CA GLU A 239 5.54 8.28 22.09
C GLU A 239 4.78 7.08 21.55
N LYS A 240 5.40 5.89 21.67
CA LYS A 240 4.76 4.64 21.26
C LYS A 240 3.49 4.44 22.09
N PRO A 241 2.35 4.13 21.46
CA PRO A 241 1.12 3.92 22.19
C PRO A 241 1.27 2.82 23.24
N GLN A 242 0.65 3.03 24.39
CA GLN A 242 0.54 2.03 25.43
C GLN A 242 -0.92 1.68 25.62
N ALA A 243 -1.25 0.40 25.46
CA ALA A 243 -2.59 -0.08 25.73
C ALA A 243 -2.90 0.01 27.25
N LYS A 244 -4.19 0.14 27.60
CA LYS A 244 -4.65 0.27 28.98
C LYS A 244 -4.21 -0.94 29.81
N LYS A 245 -3.31 -0.74 30.76
CA LYS A 245 -2.89 -1.77 31.73
C LYS A 245 -4.06 -2.09 32.68
N GLY A 246 -4.50 -3.34 32.75
CA GLY A 246 -5.48 -3.71 33.77
C GLY A 246 -6.32 -4.97 33.55
N ALA A 247 -6.37 -5.55 32.36
CA ALA A 247 -7.05 -6.83 32.15
C ALA A 247 -6.00 -7.93 31.98
N SER A 248 -5.78 -8.75 32.98
CA SER A 248 -4.94 -9.95 32.87
C SER A 248 -5.73 -11.13 32.31
N GLY A 249 -5.11 -11.92 31.43
CA GLY A 249 -5.61 -13.18 30.88
C GLY A 249 -5.48 -13.27 29.38
N SER A 250 -5.26 -14.49 28.88
CA SER A 250 -5.30 -14.79 27.45
C SER A 250 -6.73 -14.67 26.95
N ALA A 251 -6.97 -13.99 25.86
CA ALA A 251 -8.28 -13.90 25.25
C ALA A 251 -8.40 -14.75 23.98
N ILE A 252 -7.29 -14.96 23.28
CA ILE A 252 -7.22 -15.91 22.15
C ILE A 252 -5.92 -16.71 22.25
N GLU A 253 -6.05 -18.03 22.14
CA GLU A 253 -4.93 -18.96 22.03
C GLU A 253 -5.11 -19.82 20.77
N LEU A 254 -4.08 -19.88 19.95
CA LEU A 254 -3.97 -20.76 18.78
C LEU A 254 -3.04 -21.91 19.16
N LYS A 255 -3.49 -23.17 19.00
CA LYS A 255 -2.71 -24.37 19.30
C LYS A 255 -2.72 -25.29 18.09
N GLU A 256 -1.52 -25.51 17.53
CA GLU A 256 -1.29 -26.36 16.36
C GLU A 256 -2.22 -26.01 15.17
N VAL A 257 -2.53 -24.71 15.01
CA VAL A 257 -3.47 -24.29 13.98
C VAL A 257 -2.87 -24.46 12.60
N ALA A 258 -3.64 -25.07 11.71
CA ALA A 258 -3.30 -25.15 10.30
C ALA A 258 -4.46 -24.64 9.45
N GLN A 259 -4.12 -23.97 8.33
CA GLN A 259 -5.08 -23.44 7.38
C GLN A 259 -4.79 -23.94 5.97
N SER A 260 -5.82 -24.50 5.34
CA SER A 260 -5.76 -24.94 3.95
C SER A 260 -6.85 -24.27 3.12
N TYR A 261 -6.68 -24.33 1.80
CA TYR A 261 -7.63 -23.84 0.79
C TYR A 261 -7.84 -24.91 -0.27
N ASN A 262 -9.06 -25.08 -0.73
CA ASN A 262 -9.37 -25.93 -1.88
C ASN A 262 -9.39 -25.03 -3.13
N LYS A 263 -8.43 -25.22 -4.03
CA LYS A 263 -8.42 -24.57 -5.35
C LYS A 263 -9.09 -25.53 -6.36
N ARG A 264 -10.21 -25.12 -6.93
CA ARG A 264 -10.81 -25.83 -8.08
C ARG A 264 -10.01 -25.45 -9.33
N GLY A 265 -9.30 -26.40 -9.88
CA GLY A 265 -8.64 -26.27 -11.19
C GLY A 265 -9.41 -27.03 -12.25
N ILE A 266 -9.06 -26.82 -13.54
CA ILE A 266 -9.66 -27.51 -14.69
C ILE A 266 -9.51 -29.05 -14.59
N PHE A 267 -8.50 -29.55 -13.86
CA PHE A 267 -8.19 -30.97 -13.66
C PHE A 267 -8.51 -31.51 -12.27
N GLY A 268 -9.39 -30.86 -11.47
CA GLY A 268 -9.78 -31.31 -10.15
C GLY A 268 -9.49 -30.33 -9.02
N GLU A 269 -9.82 -30.73 -7.77
CA GLU A 269 -9.55 -29.92 -6.58
C GLU A 269 -8.11 -30.14 -6.12
N LYS A 270 -7.33 -29.07 -6.04
CA LYS A 270 -5.97 -29.06 -5.46
C LYS A 270 -6.02 -28.38 -4.11
N LYS A 271 -5.65 -29.09 -3.05
CA LYS A 271 -5.54 -28.54 -1.70
C LYS A 271 -4.22 -27.80 -1.56
N PHE A 272 -4.30 -26.51 -1.22
CA PHE A 272 -3.15 -25.67 -0.90
C PHE A 272 -3.14 -25.41 0.61
N THR A 273 -2.03 -25.62 1.29
CA THR A 273 -1.89 -25.32 2.72
C THR A 273 -1.13 -24.01 2.90
N ALA A 274 -1.78 -23.03 3.50
CA ALA A 274 -1.18 -21.73 3.76
C ALA A 274 -0.16 -21.79 4.90
N PHE A 275 -0.48 -22.51 5.98
CA PHE A 275 0.42 -22.76 7.11
C PHE A 275 -0.03 -23.95 7.94
N LYS A 276 0.89 -24.46 8.79
CA LYS A 276 0.64 -25.55 9.75
C LYS A 276 1.37 -25.28 11.05
N GLY A 277 0.85 -25.83 12.16
CA GLY A 277 1.51 -25.84 13.45
C GLY A 277 1.64 -24.44 14.09
N LEU A 278 0.73 -23.53 13.79
CA LEU A 278 0.77 -22.18 14.34
C LEU A 278 0.35 -22.18 15.79
N ASN A 279 1.26 -21.74 16.66
CA ASN A 279 1.03 -21.58 18.11
C ASN A 279 1.22 -20.10 18.46
N LEU A 280 0.16 -19.42 18.92
CA LEU A 280 0.15 -18.01 19.31
C LEU A 280 -0.79 -17.79 20.48
N THR A 281 -0.41 -16.86 21.36
CA THR A 281 -1.27 -16.39 22.45
C THR A 281 -1.36 -14.87 22.40
N PHE A 282 -2.58 -14.35 22.39
CA PHE A 282 -2.87 -12.91 22.43
C PHE A 282 -3.49 -12.56 23.79
N GLU A 283 -2.81 -11.68 24.49
CA GLU A 283 -3.23 -11.15 25.79
C GLU A 283 -4.03 -9.86 25.59
N ARG A 284 -4.96 -9.57 26.51
CA ARG A 284 -5.70 -8.30 26.50
C ARG A 284 -4.77 -7.10 26.66
N SER A 285 -5.18 -5.98 26.12
CA SER A 285 -4.44 -4.70 26.25
C SER A 285 -3.01 -4.78 25.75
N THR A 286 -2.78 -5.43 24.64
CA THR A 286 -1.45 -5.52 23.98
C THR A 286 -1.63 -5.37 22.49
N ILE A 287 -0.68 -4.65 21.86
CA ILE A 287 -0.63 -4.44 20.41
C ILE A 287 0.34 -5.46 19.80
N TYR A 288 -0.20 -6.42 19.09
CA TYR A 288 0.56 -7.46 18.41
C TYR A 288 0.77 -7.14 16.93
N GLY A 289 1.98 -7.41 16.45
CA GLY A 289 2.30 -7.43 15.03
C GLY A 289 2.49 -8.86 14.53
N ILE A 290 1.98 -9.15 13.34
CA ILE A 290 2.31 -10.35 12.57
C ILE A 290 3.00 -9.89 11.30
N THR A 291 4.29 -10.20 11.17
CA THR A 291 5.12 -9.78 10.03
C THR A 291 5.62 -10.97 9.22
N GLY A 292 6.11 -10.72 8.04
CA GLY A 292 6.68 -11.73 7.14
C GLY A 292 6.48 -11.36 5.66
N PRO A 293 7.07 -12.14 4.75
CA PRO A 293 6.96 -11.93 3.31
C PRO A 293 5.52 -12.00 2.81
N SER A 294 5.26 -11.41 1.64
CA SER A 294 3.94 -11.55 0.99
C SER A 294 3.64 -13.02 0.68
N GLY A 295 2.39 -13.43 0.87
CA GLY A 295 1.94 -14.80 0.60
C GLY A 295 2.30 -15.84 1.66
N CYS A 296 3.01 -15.51 2.75
CA CYS A 296 3.39 -16.49 3.78
C CYS A 296 2.26 -16.96 4.69
N GLY A 297 1.04 -16.37 4.61
CA GLY A 297 -0.13 -16.82 5.38
C GLY A 297 -0.65 -15.83 6.44
N LYS A 298 -0.11 -14.64 6.57
CA LYS A 298 -0.52 -13.63 7.57
C LYS A 298 -2.02 -13.32 7.56
N SER A 299 -2.55 -12.91 6.41
CA SER A 299 -4.00 -12.64 6.26
C SER A 299 -4.85 -13.91 6.43
N SER A 300 -4.27 -15.09 6.14
CA SER A 300 -4.93 -16.37 6.41
C SER A 300 -5.09 -16.64 7.90
N THR A 301 -4.16 -16.14 8.74
CA THR A 301 -4.29 -16.22 10.22
C THR A 301 -5.48 -15.39 10.71
N ILE A 302 -5.65 -14.16 10.22
CA ILE A 302 -6.84 -13.34 10.52
C ILE A 302 -8.13 -14.10 10.13
N LYS A 303 -8.17 -14.64 8.90
CA LYS A 303 -9.33 -15.40 8.42
C LYS A 303 -9.61 -16.67 9.23
N ALA A 304 -8.56 -17.35 9.72
CA ALA A 304 -8.69 -18.51 10.60
C ALA A 304 -9.28 -18.12 11.96
N ILE A 305 -8.79 -17.03 12.59
CA ILE A 305 -9.33 -16.51 13.86
C ILE A 305 -10.81 -16.13 13.71
N LEU A 306 -11.18 -15.48 12.62
CA LEU A 306 -12.57 -15.11 12.33
C LEU A 306 -13.46 -16.28 11.92
N ARG A 307 -12.90 -17.50 11.78
CA ARG A 307 -13.61 -18.69 11.30
C ARG A 307 -14.35 -18.40 9.97
N LEU A 308 -13.67 -17.74 9.05
CA LEU A 308 -14.19 -17.48 7.70
C LEU A 308 -13.91 -18.62 6.72
N LEU A 309 -13.04 -19.56 7.10
CA LEU A 309 -12.58 -20.69 6.29
C LEU A 309 -12.91 -22.00 6.98
N ASP A 310 -13.39 -22.97 6.20
CA ASP A 310 -13.85 -24.27 6.71
C ASP A 310 -12.67 -25.23 6.97
N GLU A 311 -11.56 -25.10 6.24
CA GLU A 311 -10.41 -26.01 6.30
C GLU A 311 -9.38 -25.60 7.38
N THR A 312 -9.83 -24.97 8.46
CA THR A 312 -9.01 -24.71 9.65
C THR A 312 -8.98 -25.94 10.54
N SER A 313 -7.81 -26.34 11.00
CA SER A 313 -7.59 -27.42 11.98
C SER A 313 -6.72 -26.93 13.14
N GLY A 314 -6.59 -27.77 14.20
CA GLY A 314 -5.99 -27.36 15.47
C GLY A 314 -7.07 -26.80 16.41
N GLU A 315 -6.66 -26.01 17.40
CA GLU A 315 -7.56 -25.37 18.36
C GLU A 315 -7.42 -23.85 18.31
N ILE A 316 -8.54 -23.14 18.29
CA ILE A 316 -8.58 -21.67 18.47
C ILE A 316 -9.46 -21.40 19.68
N LEU A 317 -8.81 -21.15 20.81
CA LEU A 317 -9.51 -20.96 22.09
C LEU A 317 -9.80 -19.46 22.27
N MET A 318 -11.06 -19.11 22.45
CA MET A 318 -11.50 -17.80 22.90
C MET A 318 -12.12 -17.93 24.28
N GLU A 319 -11.45 -17.39 25.30
CA GLU A 319 -11.85 -17.56 26.71
C GLU A 319 -12.05 -19.04 27.08
N GLY A 320 -11.14 -19.89 26.64
CA GLY A 320 -11.16 -21.33 26.91
C GLY A 320 -12.10 -22.15 26.04
N LYS A 321 -12.89 -21.54 25.16
CA LYS A 321 -13.79 -22.26 24.25
C LYS A 321 -13.19 -22.40 22.86
N ASP A 322 -13.08 -23.64 22.39
CA ASP A 322 -12.52 -23.94 21.07
C ASP A 322 -13.51 -23.57 19.93
N LEU A 323 -13.17 -22.59 19.14
CA LEU A 323 -13.95 -22.14 17.99
C LEU A 323 -13.84 -23.10 16.79
N VAL A 324 -12.80 -23.95 16.71
CA VAL A 324 -12.65 -24.94 15.64
C VAL A 324 -13.59 -26.14 15.88
N ALA A 325 -13.79 -26.51 17.15
CA ALA A 325 -14.73 -27.58 17.53
C ALA A 325 -16.21 -27.19 17.32
N LEU A 326 -16.54 -25.91 17.21
CA LEU A 326 -17.87 -25.44 16.85
C LEU A 326 -18.13 -25.75 15.37
N LYS A 327 -18.68 -26.93 15.08
CA LYS A 327 -19.08 -27.31 13.72
C LYS A 327 -20.47 -26.79 13.40
N PRO A 328 -20.71 -26.23 12.18
CA PRO A 328 -22.08 -26.07 11.69
C PRO A 328 -22.76 -27.45 11.66
N LYS A 329 -24.04 -27.51 12.00
CA LYS A 329 -24.82 -28.75 11.86
C LYS A 329 -24.74 -29.28 10.43
N GLU A 330 -24.74 -30.59 10.21
CA GLU A 330 -24.48 -31.30 8.95
C GLU A 330 -25.31 -30.88 7.72
N THR A 331 -26.28 -30.00 7.88
CA THR A 331 -27.22 -29.57 6.82
C THR A 331 -27.01 -28.16 6.29
N GLY A 332 -25.89 -27.50 6.56
CA GLY A 332 -25.59 -26.15 6.06
C GLY A 332 -24.91 -25.31 7.12
N ARG A 333 -24.20 -24.25 6.63
CA ARG A 333 -23.57 -23.26 7.49
C ARG A 333 -24.61 -22.64 8.42
N ASP A 334 -24.61 -23.02 9.73
CA ASP A 334 -25.37 -22.28 10.71
C ASP A 334 -24.55 -21.05 11.14
N PRO A 335 -24.81 -19.87 10.58
CA PRO A 335 -24.06 -18.66 10.91
C PRO A 335 -24.27 -18.25 12.37
N HIS A 336 -25.29 -18.78 13.03
CA HIS A 336 -25.66 -18.46 14.42
C HIS A 336 -24.67 -18.99 15.44
N VAL A 337 -23.99 -20.12 15.17
CA VAL A 337 -23.01 -20.72 16.11
C VAL A 337 -21.83 -19.80 16.37
N PHE A 338 -21.33 -19.08 15.34
CA PHE A 338 -20.20 -18.14 15.44
C PHE A 338 -20.64 -16.73 15.79
N LYS A 339 -21.91 -16.38 15.65
CA LYS A 339 -22.42 -15.03 15.83
C LYS A 339 -22.02 -14.38 17.17
N PRO A 340 -22.09 -15.07 18.33
CA PRO A 340 -21.71 -14.50 19.62
C PRO A 340 -20.24 -14.11 19.70
N TYR A 341 -19.36 -14.86 19.02
CA TYR A 341 -17.91 -14.60 19.00
C TYR A 341 -17.55 -13.54 17.99
N ARG A 342 -18.14 -13.60 16.78
CA ARG A 342 -17.87 -12.61 15.72
C ARG A 342 -18.31 -11.20 16.08
N LYS A 343 -19.37 -11.04 16.87
CA LYS A 343 -19.82 -9.75 17.39
C LYS A 343 -18.76 -9.04 18.25
N ARG A 344 -17.89 -9.82 18.88
CA ARG A 344 -16.81 -9.34 19.74
C ARG A 344 -15.52 -9.05 18.97
N MET A 345 -15.51 -9.31 17.66
CA MET A 345 -14.38 -9.12 16.77
C MET A 345 -14.70 -8.10 15.69
N ALA A 346 -13.78 -7.19 15.42
CA ALA A 346 -13.85 -6.36 14.23
C ALA A 346 -12.59 -6.57 13.38
N VAL A 347 -12.75 -6.46 12.08
CA VAL A 347 -11.67 -6.59 11.11
C VAL A 347 -11.64 -5.40 10.17
N VAL A 348 -10.44 -4.88 9.92
CA VAL A 348 -10.14 -3.99 8.80
C VAL A 348 -9.37 -4.82 7.77
N GLN A 349 -9.95 -4.97 6.60
CA GLN A 349 -9.39 -5.81 5.55
C GLN A 349 -8.32 -5.08 4.74
N GLN A 350 -7.44 -5.82 4.06
CA GLN A 350 -6.43 -5.26 3.17
C GLN A 350 -7.10 -4.38 2.08
N ASP A 351 -8.16 -4.86 1.43
CA ASP A 351 -9.05 -4.00 0.61
C ASP A 351 -10.31 -3.67 1.42
N SER A 352 -10.36 -2.47 1.96
CA SER A 352 -11.45 -1.98 2.81
C SER A 352 -12.79 -1.85 2.09
N ARG A 353 -12.83 -1.88 0.75
CA ARG A 353 -14.08 -1.86 -0.02
C ARG A 353 -14.93 -3.09 0.25
N PHE A 354 -14.33 -4.23 0.58
CA PHE A 354 -15.07 -5.44 0.96
C PHE A 354 -15.76 -5.37 2.33
N SER A 355 -15.50 -4.34 3.10
CA SER A 355 -16.16 -4.10 4.39
C SER A 355 -17.52 -3.39 4.25
N PHE A 356 -17.87 -2.95 3.04
CA PHE A 356 -19.11 -2.21 2.75
C PHE A 356 -19.83 -2.78 1.54
N PHE A 357 -21.14 -2.54 1.46
CA PHE A 357 -21.94 -2.92 0.30
C PHE A 357 -21.73 -1.89 -0.83
N PRO A 358 -21.27 -2.29 -2.01
CA PRO A 358 -20.84 -1.36 -3.07
C PRO A 358 -21.99 -0.47 -3.58
N ASP A 359 -23.22 -0.98 -3.57
CA ASP A 359 -24.39 -0.29 -4.10
C ASP A 359 -25.16 0.53 -3.04
N LEU A 360 -24.67 0.56 -1.80
CA LEU A 360 -25.27 1.33 -0.70
C LEU A 360 -24.36 2.49 -0.29
N LYS A 361 -24.98 3.59 0.17
CA LYS A 361 -24.26 4.64 0.87
C LYS A 361 -23.63 4.08 2.15
N ILE A 362 -22.55 4.69 2.60
CA ILE A 362 -21.83 4.27 3.81
C ILE A 362 -22.76 4.12 5.01
N ARG A 363 -23.65 5.10 5.24
CA ARG A 363 -24.63 5.05 6.34
C ARG A 363 -25.57 3.84 6.25
N ASP A 364 -26.03 3.50 5.06
CA ASP A 364 -26.98 2.41 4.86
C ASP A 364 -26.30 1.06 4.90
N SER A 365 -25.07 0.99 4.39
CA SER A 365 -24.20 -0.17 4.56
C SER A 365 -23.93 -0.46 6.04
N PHE A 366 -23.64 0.59 6.85
CA PHE A 366 -23.42 0.44 8.29
C PHE A 366 -24.69 0.00 9.04
N LYS A 367 -25.88 0.51 8.68
CA LYS A 367 -27.16 0.04 9.24
C LYS A 367 -27.35 -1.47 9.04
N GLN A 368 -26.97 -2.02 7.88
CA GLN A 368 -27.04 -3.46 7.64
C GLN A 368 -26.07 -4.23 8.56
N ILE A 369 -24.88 -3.70 8.82
CA ILE A 369 -23.87 -4.28 9.72
C ILE A 369 -24.42 -4.30 11.17
N VAL A 370 -25.04 -3.21 11.63
CA VAL A 370 -25.69 -3.12 12.95
C VAL A 370 -26.88 -4.06 13.05
N ALA A 371 -27.73 -4.11 12.01
CA ALA A 371 -28.89 -5.03 11.97
C ALA A 371 -28.46 -6.52 12.04
N ALA A 372 -27.28 -6.87 11.52
CA ALA A 372 -26.69 -8.19 11.68
C ALA A 372 -26.25 -8.49 13.12
N GLY A 373 -26.32 -7.49 14.01
CA GLY A 373 -26.13 -7.58 15.45
C GLY A 373 -24.79 -7.11 15.98
N ASN A 374 -24.06 -6.26 15.24
CA ASN A 374 -22.94 -5.51 15.78
C ASN A 374 -23.45 -4.33 16.61
N GLU A 375 -22.64 -3.87 17.55
CA GLU A 375 -22.88 -2.66 18.32
C GLU A 375 -22.57 -1.40 17.52
N GLY A 376 -22.97 -0.25 18.05
CA GLY A 376 -22.70 1.07 17.50
C GLY A 376 -23.89 1.73 16.83
N THR A 377 -23.79 3.05 16.72
CA THR A 377 -24.81 3.92 16.08
C THR A 377 -24.22 4.70 14.92
N ILE A 378 -25.09 5.26 14.07
CA ILE A 378 -24.67 6.13 12.96
C ILE A 378 -23.99 7.41 13.48
N GLU A 379 -24.45 7.92 14.61
CA GLU A 379 -23.91 9.09 15.28
C GLU A 379 -22.48 8.81 15.75
N GLU A 380 -22.24 7.68 16.43
CA GLU A 380 -20.91 7.23 16.86
C GLU A 380 -19.97 6.99 15.65
N LEU A 381 -20.49 6.43 14.55
CA LEU A 381 -19.72 6.30 13.31
C LEU A 381 -19.29 7.68 12.79
N GLY A 382 -20.24 8.64 12.75
CA GLY A 382 -19.96 10.01 12.32
C GLY A 382 -18.90 10.70 13.19
N GLU A 383 -18.91 10.47 14.51
CA GLU A 383 -17.87 10.96 15.41
C GLU A 383 -16.51 10.31 15.16
N ASN A 384 -16.47 8.99 14.98
CA ASN A 384 -15.24 8.27 14.68
C ASN A 384 -14.67 8.64 13.30
N LEU A 385 -15.54 8.98 12.31
CA LEU A 385 -15.07 9.53 11.03
C LEU A 385 -14.30 10.83 11.22
N VAL A 386 -14.82 11.74 12.04
CA VAL A 386 -14.12 13.00 12.34
C VAL A 386 -12.78 12.72 13.05
N LYS A 387 -12.75 11.78 13.99
CA LYS A 387 -11.49 11.39 14.68
C LYS A 387 -10.43 10.89 13.71
N VAL A 388 -10.79 10.13 12.67
CA VAL A 388 -9.82 9.64 11.66
C VAL A 388 -9.56 10.62 10.53
N GLY A 389 -9.98 11.90 10.67
CA GLY A 389 -9.73 12.96 9.69
C GLY A 389 -10.61 12.89 8.44
N LEU A 390 -11.83 12.35 8.58
CA LEU A 390 -12.90 12.44 7.60
C LEU A 390 -14.00 13.39 8.08
N THR A 391 -15.00 13.65 7.26
CA THR A 391 -16.15 14.46 7.64
C THR A 391 -17.43 13.61 7.73
N LYS A 392 -18.46 14.12 8.41
CA LYS A 392 -19.75 13.42 8.53
C LYS A 392 -20.47 13.27 7.20
N GLU A 393 -20.20 14.15 6.23
CA GLU A 393 -20.76 14.09 4.87
C GLU A 393 -20.35 12.80 4.14
N HIS A 394 -19.20 12.18 4.48
CA HIS A 394 -18.78 10.90 3.93
C HIS A 394 -19.75 9.76 4.23
N LEU A 395 -20.66 9.92 5.22
CA LEU A 395 -21.75 8.96 5.46
C LEU A 395 -22.70 8.84 4.26
N ASP A 396 -22.83 9.91 3.46
CA ASP A 396 -23.67 9.94 2.27
C ASP A 396 -22.95 9.56 0.98
N SER A 397 -21.67 9.27 1.05
CA SER A 397 -20.85 8.80 -0.07
C SER A 397 -21.08 7.30 -0.36
N TYR A 398 -20.81 6.90 -1.60
CA TYR A 398 -20.70 5.50 -1.98
C TYR A 398 -19.24 5.02 -1.81
N PRO A 399 -19.00 3.74 -1.47
CA PRO A 399 -17.63 3.20 -1.32
C PRO A 399 -16.73 3.46 -2.53
N GLN A 400 -17.30 3.45 -3.73
CA GLN A 400 -16.57 3.64 -5.00
C GLN A 400 -16.13 5.10 -5.23
N SER A 401 -16.76 6.08 -4.57
CA SER A 401 -16.40 7.49 -4.71
C SER A 401 -15.27 7.92 -3.79
N LEU A 402 -14.84 7.06 -2.86
CA LEU A 402 -13.78 7.33 -1.89
C LEU A 402 -12.43 6.87 -2.43
N SER A 403 -11.39 7.65 -2.16
CA SER A 403 -10.01 7.25 -2.38
C SER A 403 -9.63 6.04 -1.50
N SER A 404 -8.56 5.32 -1.85
CA SER A 404 -8.10 4.17 -1.06
C SER A 404 -7.77 4.53 0.38
N GLY A 405 -7.16 5.70 0.62
CA GLY A 405 -6.84 6.17 1.97
C GLY A 405 -8.08 6.61 2.77
N GLU A 406 -9.06 7.27 2.14
CA GLU A 406 -10.34 7.59 2.78
C GLU A 406 -11.12 6.33 3.11
N MET A 407 -11.14 5.35 2.20
CA MET A 407 -11.80 4.07 2.39
C MET A 407 -11.18 3.28 3.56
N LYS A 408 -9.85 3.31 3.69
CA LYS A 408 -9.13 2.67 4.80
C LYS A 408 -9.48 3.33 6.13
N ARG A 409 -9.49 4.66 6.21
CA ARG A 409 -9.88 5.42 7.41
C ARG A 409 -11.35 5.20 7.77
N MET A 410 -12.23 5.13 6.76
CA MET A 410 -13.64 4.78 6.93
C MET A 410 -13.82 3.41 7.57
N ASP A 411 -13.06 2.41 7.10
CA ASP A 411 -13.13 1.03 7.62
C ASP A 411 -12.59 0.94 9.06
N ILE A 412 -11.54 1.70 9.38
CA ILE A 412 -11.04 1.83 10.76
C ILE A 412 -12.11 2.45 11.66
N ALA A 413 -12.72 3.56 11.25
CA ALA A 413 -13.80 4.21 12.01
C ALA A 413 -14.98 3.24 12.26
N ARG A 414 -15.39 2.49 11.23
CA ARG A 414 -16.42 1.44 11.34
C ARG A 414 -16.03 0.37 12.36
N ALA A 415 -14.79 -0.10 12.31
CA ALA A 415 -14.31 -1.16 13.20
C ALA A 415 -14.27 -0.70 14.66
N LEU A 416 -13.83 0.54 14.93
CA LEU A 416 -13.83 1.13 16.27
C LEU A 416 -15.26 1.36 16.81
N THR A 417 -16.20 1.73 15.94
CA THR A 417 -17.61 1.96 16.32
C THR A 417 -18.29 0.67 16.80
N ALA A 418 -17.84 -0.49 16.32
CA ALA A 418 -18.35 -1.80 16.77
C ALA A 418 -17.91 -2.18 18.19
N LYS A 419 -17.07 -1.40 18.86
CA LYS A 419 -16.55 -1.63 20.23
C LYS A 419 -16.04 -3.04 20.46
N PRO A 420 -15.13 -3.55 19.61
CA PRO A 420 -14.72 -4.94 19.66
C PRO A 420 -13.82 -5.25 20.87
N ASP A 421 -13.92 -6.49 21.39
CA ASP A 421 -12.92 -7.04 22.32
C ASP A 421 -11.59 -7.37 21.58
N ILE A 422 -11.69 -7.66 20.27
CA ILE A 422 -10.58 -8.06 19.42
C ILE A 422 -10.66 -7.28 18.11
N LEU A 423 -9.64 -6.49 17.85
CA LEU A 423 -9.50 -5.72 16.63
C LEU A 423 -8.38 -6.31 15.78
N LEU A 424 -8.73 -6.75 14.58
CA LEU A 424 -7.83 -7.38 13.62
C LEU A 424 -7.63 -6.42 12.44
N LEU A 425 -6.41 -5.99 12.20
CA LEU A 425 -6.07 -5.04 11.16
C LEU A 425 -5.13 -5.71 10.13
N ASP A 426 -5.58 -5.82 8.89
CA ASP A 426 -4.77 -6.34 7.78
C ASP A 426 -4.27 -5.18 6.91
N GLU A 427 -3.00 -4.85 7.03
CA GLU A 427 -2.33 -3.72 6.38
C GLU A 427 -3.12 -2.39 6.53
N PRO A 428 -3.39 -1.95 7.77
CA PRO A 428 -4.33 -0.86 8.04
C PRO A 428 -3.87 0.50 7.55
N PHE A 429 -2.58 0.69 7.34
CA PHE A 429 -1.99 1.99 6.99
C PHE A 429 -1.52 2.05 5.54
N ALA A 430 -1.79 1.03 4.73
CA ALA A 430 -1.51 1.04 3.29
C ALA A 430 -2.27 2.18 2.60
N HIS A 431 -1.60 2.90 1.70
CA HIS A 431 -2.13 4.06 0.95
C HIS A 431 -2.54 5.28 1.81
N ILE A 432 -2.13 5.32 3.07
CA ILE A 432 -2.29 6.47 3.96
C ILE A 432 -0.95 7.21 4.01
N ASP A 433 -0.99 8.53 3.83
CA ASP A 433 0.20 9.38 3.96
C ASP A 433 0.72 9.42 5.40
N PHE A 434 1.95 9.87 5.54
CA PHE A 434 2.68 9.83 6.81
C PHE A 434 1.95 10.55 7.97
N ASP A 435 1.50 11.79 7.75
CA ASP A 435 0.88 12.59 8.82
C ASP A 435 -0.49 12.02 9.21
N THR A 436 -1.28 11.64 8.21
CA THR A 436 -2.56 10.97 8.43
C THR A 436 -2.38 9.61 9.11
N ARG A 437 -1.33 8.85 8.76
CA ARG A 437 -0.99 7.57 9.42
C ARG A 437 -0.72 7.75 10.90
N LEU A 438 0.11 8.74 11.27
CA LEU A 438 0.37 9.07 12.67
C LEU A 438 -0.90 9.45 13.43
N HIS A 439 -1.71 10.27 12.80
CA HIS A 439 -2.99 10.67 13.38
C HIS A 439 -3.91 9.48 13.63
N VAL A 440 -4.07 8.59 12.65
CA VAL A 440 -4.90 7.38 12.78
C VAL A 440 -4.32 6.41 13.81
N MET A 441 -2.98 6.24 13.88
CA MET A 441 -2.32 5.46 14.92
C MET A 441 -2.65 6.00 16.30
N LYS A 442 -2.64 7.33 16.47
CA LYS A 442 -3.02 7.97 17.73
C LYS A 442 -4.49 7.69 18.07
N VAL A 443 -5.41 7.82 17.11
CA VAL A 443 -6.85 7.53 17.33
C VAL A 443 -7.05 6.09 17.81
N ILE A 444 -6.37 5.12 17.19
CA ILE A 444 -6.45 3.72 17.62
C ILE A 444 -5.86 3.57 19.03
N SER A 445 -4.76 4.26 19.33
CA SER A 445 -4.10 4.22 20.64
C SER A 445 -4.98 4.79 21.74
N ASP A 446 -5.61 5.92 21.49
CA ASP A 446 -6.54 6.56 22.42
C ASP A 446 -7.74 5.61 22.68
N TYR A 447 -8.25 4.95 21.64
CA TYR A 447 -9.27 3.92 21.80
C TYR A 447 -8.80 2.76 22.69
N LEU A 448 -7.58 2.24 22.48
CA LEU A 448 -7.02 1.16 23.31
C LEU A 448 -6.75 1.56 24.75
N ALA A 449 -6.48 2.85 25.01
CA ALA A 449 -6.32 3.38 26.36
C ALA A 449 -7.66 3.39 27.14
N GLU A 450 -8.78 3.48 26.45
CA GLU A 450 -10.13 3.48 27.03
C GLU A 450 -10.73 2.07 27.13
N HIS A 451 -10.36 1.16 26.22
CA HIS A 451 -10.96 -0.16 26.04
C HIS A 451 -9.91 -1.27 26.18
N ALA A 452 -10.26 -2.33 26.91
CA ALA A 452 -9.39 -3.50 27.10
C ALA A 452 -9.43 -4.43 25.85
N THR A 453 -9.17 -3.86 24.67
CA THR A 453 -9.20 -4.54 23.38
C THR A 453 -7.84 -5.18 23.07
N ILE A 454 -7.86 -6.37 22.46
CA ILE A 454 -6.67 -6.96 21.81
C ILE A 454 -6.55 -6.36 20.43
N LEU A 455 -5.38 -5.88 20.08
CA LEU A 455 -5.09 -5.43 18.74
C LEU A 455 -4.08 -6.36 18.07
N VAL A 456 -4.44 -6.91 16.91
CA VAL A 456 -3.55 -7.69 16.05
C VAL A 456 -3.40 -6.96 14.72
N VAL A 457 -2.19 -6.59 14.37
CA VAL A 457 -1.85 -5.86 13.14
C VAL A 457 -1.01 -6.76 12.26
N VAL A 458 -1.51 -7.08 11.09
CA VAL A 458 -0.71 -7.68 10.01
C VAL A 458 -0.11 -6.55 9.22
N THR A 459 1.22 -6.49 9.14
CA THR A 459 1.94 -5.45 8.39
C THR A 459 3.27 -5.98 7.88
N HIS A 460 3.78 -5.35 6.84
CA HIS A 460 5.15 -5.51 6.36
C HIS A 460 5.98 -4.23 6.51
N GLU A 461 5.41 -3.19 7.14
CA GLU A 461 6.01 -1.88 7.30
C GLU A 461 6.90 -1.81 8.55
N ASP A 462 8.19 -1.46 8.38
CA ASP A 462 9.14 -1.24 9.49
C ASP A 462 8.66 -0.12 10.42
N PHE A 463 7.96 0.86 9.86
CA PHE A 463 7.41 1.99 10.59
C PHE A 463 6.41 1.54 11.66
N ASP A 464 5.45 0.68 11.30
CA ASP A 464 4.44 0.17 12.23
C ASP A 464 5.10 -0.63 13.37
N LEU A 465 6.10 -1.45 13.03
CA LEU A 465 6.85 -2.22 14.02
C LEU A 465 7.56 -1.32 15.02
N ARG A 466 8.15 -0.24 14.54
CA ARG A 466 8.92 0.66 15.38
C ARG A 466 8.05 1.53 16.26
N TYR A 467 6.97 2.07 15.72
CA TYR A 467 6.22 3.14 16.34
C TYR A 467 4.83 2.74 16.87
N PHE A 468 4.31 1.58 16.50
CA PHE A 468 2.96 1.18 16.88
C PHE A 468 2.89 -0.17 17.60
N ILE A 469 3.61 -1.19 17.14
CA ILE A 469 3.51 -2.56 17.62
C ILE A 469 4.36 -2.75 18.90
N GLU A 470 3.77 -3.37 19.94
CA GLU A 470 4.45 -3.70 21.19
C GLU A 470 5.17 -5.05 21.12
N LYS A 471 4.46 -6.10 20.69
CA LYS A 471 5.00 -7.47 20.52
C LYS A 471 4.89 -7.89 19.07
N ASN A 472 5.98 -8.29 18.46
CA ASN A 472 6.00 -8.73 17.05
C ASN A 472 6.25 -10.23 16.94
N PHE A 473 5.52 -10.86 16.02
CA PHE A 473 5.68 -12.24 15.61
C PHE A 473 6.16 -12.28 14.15
N ASP A 474 7.33 -12.82 13.90
CA ASP A 474 7.77 -13.12 12.53
C ASP A 474 7.13 -14.43 12.07
N PHE A 475 6.21 -14.34 11.12
CA PHE A 475 5.38 -15.48 10.71
C PHE A 475 6.19 -16.69 10.18
N PRO A 476 7.24 -16.52 9.35
CA PRO A 476 8.11 -17.62 8.97
C PRO A 476 8.78 -18.36 10.13
N GLU A 477 9.12 -17.66 11.21
CA GLU A 477 9.72 -18.29 12.40
C GLU A 477 8.71 -19.15 13.16
N LEU A 478 7.43 -18.74 13.15
CA LEU A 478 6.34 -19.43 13.87
C LEU A 478 5.92 -20.74 13.23
N VAL A 479 5.91 -20.80 11.90
CA VAL A 479 5.34 -21.96 11.16
C VAL A 479 6.39 -22.90 10.60
N GLY A 480 7.69 -22.62 10.83
CA GLY A 480 8.79 -23.29 10.15
C GLY A 480 8.78 -22.98 8.65
N GLN A 481 9.93 -22.92 8.00
CA GLN A 481 10.01 -22.64 6.56
C GLN A 481 9.34 -23.76 5.76
N TYR A 482 8.05 -23.64 5.44
CA TYR A 482 7.43 -24.46 4.41
C TYR A 482 7.86 -23.92 3.04
N LYS A 483 8.93 -24.52 2.50
CA LYS A 483 9.18 -24.43 1.05
C LYS A 483 8.13 -25.31 0.37
N ASN A 484 7.24 -24.68 -0.42
CA ASN A 484 6.43 -25.38 -1.43
C ASN A 484 7.33 -25.81 -2.61
#